data_ebc4f4856995b123fb2fe2a5f52a9f2f
#
_entry.id   ebc4f4856995b123fb2fe2a5f52a9f2f
#
_cell.length_a   1.000
_cell.length_b   1.000
_cell.length_c   1.000
_cell.angle_alpha   90.00
_cell.angle_beta   90.00
_cell.angle_gamma   90.00
#
_symmetry.space_group_name_H-M   'P 1'
#
loop_
_entity.id
_entity.type
_entity.pdbx_description
1 polymer ?
#
loop_
_entity_poly.entity_id
_entity_poly.type
_entity_poly.pdbx_seq_one_letter_code
_entity_poly.pdbx_strand_id
1 'polypeptide(L)'
;IGAEVRGLDLSREIGDSVREAMMEAWLDAGILLFRGIGDSPEKQLALSRAFGELEVHPIENIRVEGYPELIWLSNRKSDETAPVYHYDGVATVGRIPWHSDLVYTTTPNRGALLRMLEMPYSGGQTGWIDTAAAYDALPETTKQRIEHLEARFSFIADPREMRFGRPNVERHDETNLEKEKAFYPHFPDTLHPLVWRHPVSGRKALCVSPLHLREVVDLPKQEGDALLHELVAHATDSRFSYVHTWQPNDMVLWDNLRSMHRA
;
A
#
# COMPACT_ATOMS: atom_id res chain seq x y z
N ILE A 1 15.79 -1.39 -1.90
CA ILE A 1 14.46 -1.99 -2.03
C ILE A 1 14.19 -2.35 -3.50
N GLY A 2 13.67 -3.57 -3.74
CA GLY A 2 13.23 -4.08 -5.03
C GLY A 2 14.26 -4.84 -5.85
N ALA A 3 13.75 -5.83 -6.62
CA ALA A 3 14.51 -6.62 -7.60
C ALA A 3 13.66 -6.86 -8.85
N GLU A 4 14.30 -7.04 -10.01
CA GLU A 4 13.64 -7.40 -11.25
C GLU A 4 13.77 -8.89 -11.51
N VAL A 5 12.64 -9.57 -11.71
CA VAL A 5 12.59 -10.99 -12.12
C VAL A 5 12.62 -11.07 -13.64
N ARG A 6 13.60 -11.79 -14.18
CA ARG A 6 13.80 -11.96 -15.61
C ARG A 6 13.66 -13.41 -16.05
N GLY A 7 13.20 -13.61 -17.27
CA GLY A 7 13.10 -14.94 -17.89
C GLY A 7 11.91 -15.79 -17.38
N LEU A 8 10.97 -15.20 -16.64
CA LEU A 8 9.75 -15.88 -16.23
C LEU A 8 8.79 -15.97 -17.42
N ASP A 9 8.31 -17.19 -17.72
CA ASP A 9 7.34 -17.48 -18.77
C ASP A 9 5.99 -17.91 -18.15
N LEU A 10 5.02 -17.01 -18.15
CA LEU A 10 3.67 -17.25 -17.63
C LEU A 10 2.75 -18.00 -18.61
N SER A 11 3.24 -18.43 -19.78
CA SER A 11 2.51 -19.37 -20.66
C SER A 11 2.61 -20.81 -20.16
N ARG A 12 3.46 -21.06 -19.15
CA ARG A 12 3.69 -22.37 -18.52
C ARG A 12 3.40 -22.29 -17.04
N GLU A 13 3.17 -23.43 -16.45
CA GLU A 13 3.05 -23.55 -14.99
C GLU A 13 4.37 -23.16 -14.30
N ILE A 14 4.28 -22.39 -13.22
CA ILE A 14 5.43 -21.99 -12.42
C ILE A 14 5.80 -23.18 -11.53
N GLY A 15 6.93 -23.85 -11.86
CA GLY A 15 7.45 -24.96 -11.09
C GLY A 15 7.93 -24.57 -9.69
N ASP A 16 7.99 -25.55 -8.78
CA ASP A 16 8.28 -25.30 -7.36
C ASP A 16 9.63 -24.61 -7.14
N SER A 17 10.68 -25.00 -7.83
CA SER A 17 12.01 -24.35 -7.70
C SER A 17 12.00 -22.87 -8.10
N VAL A 18 11.21 -22.49 -9.12
CA VAL A 18 11.05 -21.09 -9.54
C VAL A 18 10.24 -20.33 -8.51
N ARG A 19 9.20 -20.96 -7.98
CA ARG A 19 8.37 -20.39 -6.91
C ARG A 19 9.18 -20.10 -5.65
N GLU A 20 10.00 -21.07 -5.22
CA GLU A 20 10.88 -20.92 -4.05
C GLU A 20 11.88 -19.79 -4.25
N ALA A 21 12.54 -19.73 -5.41
CA ALA A 21 13.49 -18.67 -5.73
C ALA A 21 12.82 -17.26 -5.76
N MET A 22 11.61 -17.16 -6.32
CA MET A 22 10.86 -15.90 -6.32
C MET A 22 10.43 -15.51 -4.90
N MET A 23 10.02 -16.46 -4.06
CA MET A 23 9.66 -16.23 -2.67
C MET A 23 10.87 -15.73 -1.88
N GLU A 24 12.03 -16.35 -2.02
CA GLU A 24 13.28 -15.91 -1.39
C GLU A 24 13.64 -14.48 -1.83
N ALA A 25 13.61 -14.21 -3.14
CA ALA A 25 13.87 -12.88 -3.67
C ALA A 25 12.87 -11.83 -3.15
N TRP A 26 11.58 -12.18 -2.99
CA TRP A 26 10.58 -11.29 -2.45
C TRP A 26 10.82 -10.96 -0.97
N LEU A 27 11.14 -11.97 -0.16
CA LEU A 27 11.47 -11.78 1.26
C LEU A 27 12.74 -10.92 1.46
N ASP A 28 13.70 -11.03 0.58
CA ASP A 28 14.93 -10.22 0.61
C ASP A 28 14.66 -8.79 0.12
N ALA A 29 14.14 -8.65 -1.09
CA ALA A 29 13.98 -7.36 -1.76
C ALA A 29 12.74 -6.54 -1.33
N GLY A 30 11.66 -7.20 -0.85
CA GLY A 30 10.37 -6.61 -0.49
C GLY A 30 9.50 -6.22 -1.67
N ILE A 31 10.08 -5.98 -2.83
CA ILE A 31 9.38 -5.64 -4.07
C ILE A 31 9.97 -6.44 -5.22
N LEU A 32 9.12 -7.03 -6.05
CA LEU A 32 9.53 -7.69 -7.29
C LEU A 32 8.87 -7.03 -8.49
N LEU A 33 9.68 -6.69 -9.48
CA LEU A 33 9.23 -6.16 -10.76
C LEU A 33 9.29 -7.27 -11.82
N PHE A 34 8.21 -7.41 -12.57
CA PHE A 34 8.07 -8.31 -13.71
C PHE A 34 7.76 -7.48 -14.96
N ARG A 35 8.72 -7.37 -15.88
CA ARG A 35 8.62 -6.52 -17.06
C ARG A 35 7.86 -7.19 -18.19
N GLY A 36 6.81 -6.51 -18.68
CA GLY A 36 6.16 -6.82 -19.96
C GLY A 36 5.45 -8.18 -20.04
N ILE A 37 5.20 -8.86 -18.91
CA ILE A 37 4.57 -10.19 -18.90
C ILE A 37 3.11 -10.20 -18.44
N GLY A 38 2.60 -9.05 -18.02
CA GLY A 38 1.25 -8.87 -17.46
C GLY A 38 0.21 -8.51 -18.50
N ASP A 39 -0.02 -9.32 -19.53
CA ASP A 39 -0.93 -9.01 -20.65
C ASP A 39 -2.38 -9.47 -20.41
N SER A 40 -2.66 -10.26 -19.36
CA SER A 40 -4.02 -10.72 -19.04
C SER A 40 -4.28 -10.87 -17.54
N PRO A 41 -5.58 -10.85 -17.10
CA PRO A 41 -5.97 -11.13 -15.72
C PRO A 41 -5.52 -12.53 -15.25
N GLU A 42 -5.61 -13.54 -16.11
CA GLU A 42 -5.27 -14.92 -15.80
C GLU A 42 -3.78 -15.04 -15.46
N LYS A 43 -2.90 -14.36 -16.22
CA LYS A 43 -1.46 -14.32 -15.94
C LYS A 43 -1.16 -13.60 -14.63
N GLN A 44 -1.88 -12.50 -14.34
CA GLN A 44 -1.76 -11.82 -13.05
C GLN A 44 -2.14 -12.74 -11.90
N LEU A 45 -3.28 -13.44 -11.99
CA LEU A 45 -3.72 -14.38 -10.96
C LEU A 45 -2.78 -15.59 -10.84
N ALA A 46 -2.28 -16.14 -11.96
CA ALA A 46 -1.33 -17.24 -11.95
C ALA A 46 -0.02 -16.85 -11.23
N LEU A 47 0.49 -15.66 -11.51
CA LEU A 47 1.67 -15.14 -10.81
C LEU A 47 1.39 -14.89 -9.34
N SER A 48 0.24 -14.32 -8.99
CA SER A 48 -0.13 -14.05 -7.59
C SER A 48 -0.21 -15.35 -6.78
N ARG A 49 -0.76 -16.43 -7.35
CA ARG A 49 -0.84 -17.75 -6.70
C ARG A 49 0.54 -18.37 -6.41
N ALA A 50 1.59 -17.96 -7.10
CA ALA A 50 2.94 -18.41 -6.77
C ALA A 50 3.44 -17.91 -5.41
N PHE A 51 2.81 -16.85 -4.87
CA PHE A 51 3.19 -16.22 -3.59
C PHE A 51 2.23 -16.53 -2.45
N GLY A 52 1.08 -17.11 -2.72
CA GLY A 52 0.11 -17.50 -1.70
C GLY A 52 -1.31 -17.64 -2.24
N GLU A 53 -2.24 -17.95 -1.33
CA GLU A 53 -3.66 -17.94 -1.64
C GLU A 53 -4.16 -16.52 -1.93
N LEU A 54 -5.13 -16.44 -2.85
CA LEU A 54 -5.69 -15.16 -3.25
C LEU A 54 -6.81 -14.76 -2.30
N GLU A 55 -6.85 -13.49 -1.96
CA GLU A 55 -7.90 -12.90 -1.15
C GLU A 55 -8.90 -12.14 -2.02
N VAL A 56 -10.17 -12.18 -1.60
CA VAL A 56 -11.23 -11.35 -2.20
C VAL A 56 -11.28 -10.03 -1.44
N HIS A 57 -11.12 -8.91 -2.17
CA HIS A 57 -11.09 -7.58 -1.54
C HIS A 57 -12.41 -7.28 -0.80
N PRO A 58 -12.37 -6.74 0.44
CA PRO A 58 -13.58 -6.51 1.24
C PRO A 58 -14.56 -5.49 0.63
N ILE A 59 -14.08 -4.54 -0.17
CA ILE A 59 -14.92 -3.54 -0.85
C ILE A 59 -15.38 -4.14 -2.20
N GLU A 60 -16.66 -4.54 -2.27
CA GLU A 60 -17.20 -5.23 -3.45
C GLU A 60 -17.22 -4.36 -4.71
N ASN A 61 -17.56 -3.10 -4.54
CA ASN A 61 -17.81 -2.18 -5.65
C ASN A 61 -16.56 -1.83 -6.49
N ILE A 62 -15.37 -2.17 -6.03
CA ILE A 62 -14.12 -1.96 -6.77
C ILE A 62 -13.57 -3.24 -7.40
N ARG A 63 -14.23 -4.40 -7.19
CA ARG A 63 -13.81 -5.68 -7.76
C ARG A 63 -14.02 -5.71 -9.27
N VAL A 64 -13.15 -6.43 -9.95
CA VAL A 64 -13.27 -6.69 -11.39
C VAL A 64 -14.35 -7.74 -11.63
N GLU A 65 -15.30 -7.49 -12.52
CA GLU A 65 -16.31 -8.46 -12.88
C GLU A 65 -15.68 -9.74 -13.44
N GLY A 66 -16.08 -10.88 -12.90
CA GLY A 66 -15.52 -12.20 -13.24
C GLY A 66 -14.19 -12.55 -12.55
N TYR A 67 -13.57 -11.60 -11.82
CA TYR A 67 -12.31 -11.79 -11.12
C TYR A 67 -12.35 -11.11 -9.74
N PRO A 68 -13.05 -11.68 -8.75
CA PRO A 68 -13.29 -11.02 -7.45
C PRO A 68 -12.01 -10.76 -6.63
N GLU A 69 -10.90 -11.40 -6.97
CA GLU A 69 -9.57 -11.20 -6.37
C GLU A 69 -8.84 -9.99 -6.95
N LEU A 70 -9.35 -9.41 -8.04
CA LEU A 70 -8.78 -8.23 -8.66
C LEU A 70 -9.64 -7.00 -8.38
N ILE A 71 -9.00 -5.85 -8.25
CA ILE A 71 -9.66 -4.54 -8.12
C ILE A 71 -9.21 -3.60 -9.22
N TRP A 72 -10.10 -2.69 -9.59
CA TRP A 72 -9.80 -1.59 -10.50
C TRP A 72 -9.20 -0.40 -9.76
N LEU A 73 -8.06 0.08 -10.26
CA LEU A 73 -7.52 1.40 -9.92
C LEU A 73 -7.50 2.24 -11.20
N SER A 74 -8.19 3.38 -11.17
CA SER A 74 -8.32 4.25 -12.34
C SER A 74 -8.13 5.71 -11.96
N ASN A 75 -7.45 6.45 -12.83
CA ASN A 75 -7.35 7.91 -12.77
C ASN A 75 -8.08 8.59 -13.93
N ARG A 76 -9.00 7.90 -14.58
CA ARG A 76 -9.81 8.47 -15.68
C ARG A 76 -10.81 9.47 -15.12
N LYS A 77 -10.84 10.68 -15.68
CA LYS A 77 -11.83 11.71 -15.34
C LYS A 77 -13.28 11.33 -15.74
N SER A 78 -13.45 10.29 -16.54
CA SER A 78 -14.75 9.77 -16.97
C SER A 78 -15.45 8.93 -15.91
N ASP A 79 -14.76 8.52 -14.84
CA ASP A 79 -15.40 7.96 -13.66
C ASP A 79 -16.05 9.08 -12.90
N GLU A 80 -17.36 9.29 -13.13
CA GLU A 80 -18.17 10.35 -12.50
C GLU A 80 -18.15 10.29 -10.96
N THR A 81 -17.66 9.19 -10.40
CA THR A 81 -17.56 8.93 -8.96
C THR A 81 -16.18 9.21 -8.38
N ALA A 82 -15.14 9.35 -9.20
CA ALA A 82 -13.79 9.58 -8.69
C ALA A 82 -13.61 11.04 -8.24
N PRO A 83 -13.35 11.30 -6.94
CA PRO A 83 -13.18 12.65 -6.44
C PRO A 83 -11.95 13.32 -7.04
N VAL A 84 -12.07 14.59 -7.38
CA VAL A 84 -10.96 15.44 -7.80
C VAL A 84 -10.44 16.18 -6.58
N TYR A 85 -9.19 15.92 -6.22
CA TYR A 85 -8.47 16.65 -5.19
C TYR A 85 -7.41 17.56 -5.80
N HIS A 86 -7.18 18.71 -5.16
CA HIS A 86 -6.05 19.58 -5.49
C HIS A 86 -4.94 19.34 -4.47
N TYR A 87 -3.83 18.78 -4.94
CA TYR A 87 -2.61 18.63 -4.15
C TYR A 87 -1.64 19.75 -4.55
N ASP A 88 -1.31 20.63 -3.60
CA ASP A 88 -0.50 21.82 -3.85
C ASP A 88 -1.05 22.67 -5.01
N GLY A 89 -2.38 22.79 -5.12
CA GLY A 89 -3.07 23.52 -6.17
C GLY A 89 -3.20 22.80 -7.51
N VAL A 90 -2.67 21.56 -7.65
CA VAL A 90 -2.75 20.77 -8.89
C VAL A 90 -3.89 19.77 -8.79
N ALA A 91 -4.86 19.86 -9.72
CA ALA A 91 -5.98 18.92 -9.81
C ALA A 91 -5.48 17.51 -10.14
N THR A 92 -5.80 16.55 -9.30
CA THR A 92 -5.34 15.18 -9.40
C THR A 92 -6.50 14.20 -9.15
N VAL A 93 -6.59 13.17 -9.95
CA VAL A 93 -7.56 12.06 -9.82
C VAL A 93 -6.81 10.79 -9.48
N GLY A 94 -7.37 9.97 -8.59
CA GLY A 94 -6.82 8.63 -8.27
C GLY A 94 -5.53 8.64 -7.47
N ARG A 95 -5.11 9.79 -6.93
CA ARG A 95 -3.95 9.85 -6.04
C ARG A 95 -4.31 9.29 -4.67
N ILE A 96 -3.53 8.30 -4.23
CA ILE A 96 -3.65 7.71 -2.90
C ILE A 96 -2.37 8.06 -2.11
N PRO A 97 -2.48 8.74 -0.93
CA PRO A 97 -1.35 9.03 -0.06
C PRO A 97 -0.65 7.75 0.44
N TRP A 98 0.51 7.90 1.08
CA TRP A 98 1.25 6.78 1.67
C TRP A 98 0.37 5.93 2.59
N HIS A 99 0.31 4.62 2.31
CA HIS A 99 -0.47 3.65 3.07
C HIS A 99 0.08 2.24 2.95
N SER A 100 -0.32 1.37 3.86
CA SER A 100 -0.29 -0.09 3.71
C SER A 100 -1.71 -0.57 3.48
N ASP A 101 -1.89 -1.53 2.57
CA ASP A 101 -3.20 -2.06 2.24
C ASP A 101 -3.86 -2.74 3.45
N LEU A 102 -5.16 -2.58 3.58
CA LEU A 102 -6.01 -3.23 4.58
C LEU A 102 -5.52 -3.09 6.04
N VAL A 103 -4.62 -2.15 6.33
CA VAL A 103 -4.14 -1.91 7.71
C VAL A 103 -5.27 -1.51 8.68
N TYR A 104 -6.40 -1.08 8.15
CA TYR A 104 -7.62 -0.79 8.90
C TYR A 104 -8.49 -2.03 9.17
N THR A 105 -7.98 -3.22 8.88
CA THR A 105 -8.61 -4.52 9.21
C THR A 105 -7.75 -5.26 10.23
N THR A 106 -8.33 -6.22 10.92
CA THR A 106 -7.62 -7.04 11.92
C THR A 106 -6.52 -7.91 11.33
N THR A 107 -6.65 -8.25 10.04
CA THR A 107 -5.68 -9.09 9.32
C THR A 107 -5.37 -8.42 7.98
N PRO A 108 -4.38 -7.55 7.91
CA PRO A 108 -3.90 -6.99 6.65
C PRO A 108 -3.40 -8.09 5.71
N ASN A 109 -3.59 -7.89 4.41
CA ASN A 109 -3.06 -8.80 3.40
C ASN A 109 -1.52 -8.83 3.43
N ARG A 110 -0.95 -9.99 3.10
CA ARG A 110 0.51 -10.17 3.09
C ARG A 110 1.20 -9.36 2.00
N GLY A 111 0.58 -9.25 0.84
CA GLY A 111 1.12 -8.51 -0.29
C GLY A 111 0.09 -8.29 -1.37
N ALA A 112 0.42 -7.50 -2.38
CA ALA A 112 -0.43 -7.30 -3.54
C ALA A 112 0.39 -7.18 -4.81
N LEU A 113 -0.22 -7.50 -5.95
CA LEU A 113 0.37 -7.45 -7.28
C LEU A 113 -0.39 -6.43 -8.13
N LEU A 114 0.23 -5.31 -8.45
CA LEU A 114 -0.33 -4.30 -9.33
C LEU A 114 0.13 -4.53 -10.77
N ARG A 115 -0.80 -4.48 -11.72
CA ARG A 115 -0.53 -4.60 -13.15
C ARG A 115 -0.87 -3.29 -13.86
N MET A 116 0.04 -2.81 -14.69
CA MET A 116 -0.21 -1.65 -15.56
C MET A 116 -1.00 -2.07 -16.79
N LEU A 117 -2.22 -1.57 -16.91
CA LEU A 117 -3.12 -1.85 -18.01
C LEU A 117 -3.03 -0.78 -19.10
N GLU A 118 -3.11 0.47 -18.69
CA GLU A 118 -3.13 1.62 -19.58
C GLU A 118 -2.25 2.73 -19.01
N MET A 119 -1.31 3.16 -19.83
CA MET A 119 -0.35 4.19 -19.44
C MET A 119 -1.03 5.57 -19.44
N PRO A 120 -0.93 6.34 -18.34
CA PRO A 120 -1.36 7.73 -18.36
C PRO A 120 -0.44 8.56 -19.26
N TYR A 121 -0.98 9.64 -19.83
CA TYR A 121 -0.18 10.57 -20.65
C TYR A 121 0.96 11.23 -19.84
N SER A 122 0.73 11.49 -18.55
CA SER A 122 1.72 12.03 -17.63
C SER A 122 1.43 11.58 -16.20
N GLY A 123 2.46 11.50 -15.36
CA GLY A 123 2.34 11.01 -13.98
C GLY A 123 2.11 9.51 -13.91
N GLY A 124 1.24 9.06 -13.00
CA GLY A 124 0.88 7.64 -12.81
C GLY A 124 1.99 6.79 -12.19
N GLN A 125 3.01 7.40 -11.63
CA GLN A 125 4.08 6.71 -10.92
C GLN A 125 3.58 6.18 -9.60
N THR A 126 4.05 4.98 -9.23
CA THR A 126 3.78 4.41 -7.91
C THR A 126 5.07 4.44 -7.09
N GLY A 127 4.96 4.91 -5.85
CA GLY A 127 6.07 4.92 -4.92
C GLY A 127 5.91 3.84 -3.86
N TRP A 128 7.03 3.25 -3.41
CA TRP A 128 7.09 2.34 -2.26
C TRP A 128 8.13 2.83 -1.26
N ILE A 129 7.89 2.55 0.01
CA ILE A 129 8.79 2.78 1.14
C ILE A 129 9.10 1.44 1.79
N ASP A 130 10.38 1.16 2.07
CA ASP A 130 10.80 0.04 2.91
C ASP A 130 10.70 0.42 4.40
N THR A 131 9.59 0.03 5.02
CA THR A 131 9.36 0.33 6.44
C THR A 131 10.22 -0.51 7.38
N ALA A 132 10.78 -1.62 6.90
CA ALA A 132 11.78 -2.38 7.65
C ALA A 132 13.12 -1.66 7.65
N ALA A 133 13.58 -1.13 6.51
CA ALA A 133 14.77 -0.27 6.48
C ALA A 133 14.59 1.01 7.30
N ALA A 134 13.39 1.59 7.30
CA ALA A 134 13.07 2.73 8.15
C ALA A 134 13.16 2.37 9.65
N TYR A 135 12.63 1.20 10.06
CA TYR A 135 12.80 0.70 11.43
C TYR A 135 14.27 0.49 11.78
N ASP A 136 15.04 -0.16 10.93
CA ASP A 136 16.46 -0.45 11.16
C ASP A 136 17.27 0.83 11.41
N ALA A 137 16.91 1.93 10.73
CA ALA A 137 17.58 3.24 10.84
C ALA A 137 17.15 4.08 12.05
N LEU A 138 16.15 3.66 12.83
CA LEU A 138 15.77 4.37 14.05
C LEU A 138 16.86 4.29 15.12
N PRO A 139 17.01 5.34 15.97
CA PRO A 139 17.81 5.27 17.20
C PRO A 139 17.31 4.13 18.11
N GLU A 140 18.24 3.47 18.81
CA GLU A 140 17.90 2.35 19.70
C GLU A 140 16.92 2.77 20.81
N THR A 141 17.06 3.99 21.32
CA THR A 141 16.12 4.56 22.29
C THR A 141 14.69 4.66 21.76
N THR A 142 14.55 5.04 20.49
CA THR A 142 13.22 5.09 19.83
C THR A 142 12.66 3.68 19.61
N LYS A 143 13.49 2.73 19.16
CA LYS A 143 13.08 1.32 19.00
C LYS A 143 12.55 0.74 20.31
N GLN A 144 13.30 0.93 21.42
CA GLN A 144 12.87 0.47 22.75
C GLN A 144 11.56 1.12 23.19
N ARG A 145 11.39 2.43 22.93
CA ARG A 145 10.18 3.17 23.28
C ARG A 145 8.94 2.63 22.58
N ILE A 146 9.05 2.24 21.30
CA ILE A 146 7.89 1.85 20.46
C ILE A 146 7.62 0.34 20.44
N GLU A 147 8.51 -0.49 20.99
CA GLU A 147 8.47 -1.97 20.86
C GLU A 147 7.15 -2.60 21.30
N HIS A 148 6.47 -2.01 22.27
CA HIS A 148 5.24 -2.55 22.86
C HIS A 148 4.03 -1.63 22.68
N LEU A 149 4.19 -0.54 21.91
CA LEU A 149 3.10 0.39 21.69
C LEU A 149 2.21 -0.09 20.53
N GLU A 150 0.91 0.12 20.70
CA GLU A 150 -0.09 -0.12 19.68
C GLU A 150 -0.65 1.20 19.15
N ALA A 151 -1.00 1.21 17.89
CA ALA A 151 -1.68 2.32 17.24
C ALA A 151 -3.06 1.91 16.74
N ARG A 152 -3.99 2.86 16.77
CA ARG A 152 -5.34 2.73 16.20
C ARG A 152 -5.32 3.16 14.74
N PHE A 153 -5.99 2.35 13.92
CA PHE A 153 -6.20 2.62 12.50
C PHE A 153 -7.70 2.63 12.20
N SER A 154 -8.12 3.58 11.37
CA SER A 154 -9.49 3.68 10.86
C SER A 154 -9.47 3.73 9.34
N PHE A 155 -10.49 3.21 8.69
CA PHE A 155 -10.65 3.40 7.26
C PHE A 155 -10.88 4.87 6.93
N ILE A 156 -10.03 5.45 6.10
CA ILE A 156 -10.12 6.83 5.62
C ILE A 156 -10.16 6.81 4.08
N ALA A 157 -11.27 7.29 3.52
CA ALA A 157 -11.44 7.46 2.09
C ALA A 157 -11.02 8.86 1.62
N ASP A 158 -11.22 9.88 2.46
CA ASP A 158 -10.90 11.28 2.15
C ASP A 158 -9.54 11.67 2.75
N PRO A 159 -8.52 11.98 1.94
CA PRO A 159 -7.18 12.32 2.43
C PRO A 159 -7.15 13.59 3.29
N ARG A 160 -8.19 14.43 3.26
CA ARG A 160 -8.31 15.60 4.15
C ARG A 160 -8.51 15.21 5.62
N GLU A 161 -8.97 13.99 5.89
CA GLU A 161 -9.17 13.46 7.24
C GLU A 161 -7.89 12.85 7.85
N MET A 162 -6.78 12.79 7.09
CA MET A 162 -5.50 12.32 7.60
C MET A 162 -5.03 13.19 8.76
N ARG A 163 -4.51 12.54 9.80
CA ARG A 163 -3.96 13.23 10.98
C ARG A 163 -2.45 13.45 10.89
N PHE A 164 -1.73 12.51 10.27
CA PHE A 164 -0.27 12.50 10.20
C PHE A 164 0.19 12.42 8.75
N GLY A 165 1.26 13.14 8.41
CA GLY A 165 1.79 13.15 7.05
C GLY A 165 0.79 13.61 5.98
N ARG A 166 -0.23 14.36 6.39
CA ARG A 166 -1.26 14.87 5.48
C ARG A 166 -0.63 15.79 4.45
N PRO A 167 -0.82 15.51 3.16
CA PRO A 167 -0.42 16.45 2.12
C PRO A 167 -1.25 17.74 2.19
N ASN A 168 -0.76 18.80 1.55
CA ASN A 168 -1.59 19.99 1.32
C ASN A 168 -2.64 19.61 0.26
N VAL A 169 -3.85 19.31 0.71
CA VAL A 169 -4.93 18.77 -0.12
C VAL A 169 -6.24 19.50 0.12
N GLU A 170 -6.86 19.90 -0.98
CA GLU A 170 -8.19 20.50 -1.02
C GLU A 170 -9.09 19.69 -1.95
N ARG A 171 -10.38 19.71 -1.69
CA ARG A 171 -11.38 19.11 -2.56
C ARG A 171 -12.11 20.19 -3.32
N HIS A 172 -12.29 20.00 -4.62
CA HIS A 172 -12.91 21.01 -5.47
C HIS A 172 -14.43 20.98 -5.41
N ASP A 173 -15.05 19.80 -5.24
CA ASP A 173 -16.49 19.62 -5.30
C ASP A 173 -16.97 18.67 -4.19
N GLU A 174 -17.90 19.16 -3.36
CA GLU A 174 -18.50 18.41 -2.25
C GLU A 174 -19.82 17.73 -2.62
N THR A 175 -20.32 17.89 -3.86
CA THR A 175 -21.68 17.46 -4.25
C THR A 175 -21.91 15.95 -4.13
N ASN A 176 -20.85 15.13 -4.24
CA ASN A 176 -20.94 13.67 -4.17
C ASN A 176 -20.45 13.07 -2.87
N LEU A 177 -20.07 13.87 -1.87
CA LEU A 177 -19.44 13.39 -0.64
C LEU A 177 -20.25 12.31 0.09
N GLU A 178 -21.55 12.49 0.21
CA GLU A 178 -22.42 11.50 0.89
C GLU A 178 -22.57 10.21 0.09
N LYS A 179 -22.59 10.27 -1.24
CA LYS A 179 -22.60 9.09 -2.11
C LYS A 179 -21.29 8.31 -2.03
N GLU A 180 -20.18 9.03 -1.97
CA GLU A 180 -18.86 8.42 -1.81
C GLU A 180 -18.69 7.76 -0.44
N LYS A 181 -19.16 8.39 0.63
CA LYS A 181 -19.18 7.77 1.96
C LYS A 181 -20.03 6.49 1.96
N ALA A 182 -21.19 6.51 1.29
CA ALA A 182 -22.06 5.35 1.17
C ALA A 182 -21.49 4.24 0.26
N PHE A 183 -20.50 4.54 -0.56
CA PHE A 183 -19.84 3.58 -1.45
C PHE A 183 -19.00 2.55 -0.69
N TYR A 184 -18.47 2.95 0.47
CA TYR A 184 -17.59 2.10 1.27
C TYR A 184 -18.35 1.43 2.41
N PRO A 185 -18.09 0.15 2.69
CA PRO A 185 -18.63 -0.49 3.89
C PRO A 185 -18.05 0.14 5.15
N HIS A 186 -18.77 0.00 6.26
CA HIS A 186 -18.24 0.39 7.55
C HIS A 186 -17.18 -0.60 8.03
N PHE A 187 -15.99 -0.09 8.33
CA PHE A 187 -14.92 -0.84 8.97
C PHE A 187 -14.77 -0.36 10.42
N PRO A 188 -14.87 -1.28 11.41
CA PRO A 188 -14.53 -0.92 12.79
C PRO A 188 -13.04 -0.53 12.89
N ASP A 189 -12.73 0.36 13.81
CA ASP A 189 -11.33 0.67 14.11
C ASP A 189 -10.57 -0.58 14.54
N THR A 190 -9.30 -0.66 14.17
CA THR A 190 -8.44 -1.76 14.53
C THR A 190 -7.17 -1.28 15.23
N LEU A 191 -6.55 -2.18 15.99
CA LEU A 191 -5.28 -1.93 16.66
C LEU A 191 -4.19 -2.80 16.05
N HIS A 192 -3.04 -2.20 15.81
CA HIS A 192 -1.83 -2.92 15.42
C HIS A 192 -0.63 -2.40 16.21
N PRO A 193 0.36 -3.27 16.51
CA PRO A 193 1.61 -2.83 17.08
C PRO A 193 2.32 -1.86 16.15
N LEU A 194 2.97 -0.81 16.68
CA LEU A 194 3.80 0.11 15.90
C LEU A 194 5.00 -0.58 15.24
N VAL A 195 5.40 -1.73 15.80
CA VAL A 195 6.48 -2.56 15.27
C VAL A 195 5.93 -3.92 14.87
N TRP A 196 5.77 -4.14 13.57
CA TRP A 196 5.45 -5.46 13.05
C TRP A 196 6.67 -6.36 13.02
N ARG A 197 6.47 -7.63 13.37
CA ARG A 197 7.44 -8.69 13.11
C ARG A 197 6.94 -9.51 11.92
N HIS A 198 7.65 -9.43 10.81
CA HIS A 198 7.27 -10.17 9.60
C HIS A 198 7.22 -11.69 9.88
N PRO A 199 6.10 -12.39 9.58
CA PRO A 199 5.86 -13.75 10.06
C PRO A 199 6.83 -14.80 9.48
N VAL A 200 7.42 -14.54 8.33
CA VAL A 200 8.35 -15.48 7.65
C VAL A 200 9.79 -15.08 7.90
N SER A 201 10.17 -13.83 7.61
CA SER A 201 11.57 -13.40 7.74
C SER A 201 11.99 -13.02 9.15
N GLY A 202 11.03 -12.79 10.06
CA GLY A 202 11.29 -12.30 11.42
C GLY A 202 11.75 -10.84 11.49
N ARG A 203 11.97 -10.16 10.36
CA ARG A 203 12.37 -8.75 10.32
C ARG A 203 11.30 -7.86 10.97
N LYS A 204 11.76 -6.84 11.67
CA LYS A 204 10.88 -5.82 12.21
C LYS A 204 10.67 -4.71 11.18
N ALA A 205 9.45 -4.16 11.15
CA ALA A 205 9.06 -3.07 10.28
C ALA A 205 8.16 -2.08 11.02
N LEU A 206 8.19 -0.80 10.64
CA LEU A 206 7.28 0.20 11.19
C LEU A 206 5.88 0.04 10.59
N CYS A 207 4.87 -0.03 11.47
CA CYS A 207 3.46 0.04 11.10
C CYS A 207 2.92 1.44 11.38
N VAL A 208 3.15 2.37 10.44
CA VAL A 208 2.78 3.78 10.58
C VAL A 208 2.07 4.34 9.35
N SER A 209 1.20 3.55 8.75
CA SER A 209 0.41 3.89 7.54
C SER A 209 -0.33 5.24 7.66
N PRO A 210 0.17 6.36 7.12
CA PRO A 210 -0.32 7.70 7.45
C PRO A 210 -1.78 7.93 7.07
N LEU A 211 -2.24 7.33 5.95
CA LEU A 211 -3.63 7.51 5.49
C LEU A 211 -4.64 7.06 6.55
N HIS A 212 -4.35 5.97 7.25
CA HIS A 212 -5.29 5.31 8.16
C HIS A 212 -4.95 5.49 9.65
N LEU A 213 -3.80 6.07 9.99
CA LEU A 213 -3.27 6.19 11.35
C LEU A 213 -4.03 7.23 12.18
N ARG A 214 -4.44 6.86 13.41
CA ARG A 214 -5.27 7.73 14.26
C ARG A 214 -4.59 8.17 15.55
N GLU A 215 -4.06 7.26 16.34
CA GLU A 215 -3.46 7.56 17.65
C GLU A 215 -2.58 6.40 18.13
N VAL A 216 -1.74 6.65 19.09
CA VAL A 216 -1.10 5.61 19.93
C VAL A 216 -2.01 5.33 21.10
N VAL A 217 -2.30 4.06 21.34
CA VAL A 217 -3.06 3.61 22.51
C VAL A 217 -2.15 3.67 23.75
N ASP A 218 -2.76 3.96 24.91
CA ASP A 218 -2.08 4.00 26.21
C ASP A 218 -1.02 5.10 26.40
N LEU A 219 -0.93 6.07 25.47
CA LEU A 219 -0.18 7.29 25.67
C LEU A 219 -1.10 8.52 25.80
N PRO A 220 -0.71 9.52 26.60
CA PRO A 220 -1.36 10.82 26.56
C PRO A 220 -1.39 11.35 25.13
N LYS A 221 -2.55 11.90 24.71
CA LYS A 221 -2.76 12.31 23.31
C LYS A 221 -1.63 13.18 22.75
N GLN A 222 -1.16 14.17 23.49
CA GLN A 222 -0.10 15.08 23.05
C GLN A 222 1.22 14.32 22.81
N GLU A 223 1.55 13.39 23.69
CA GLU A 223 2.76 12.57 23.58
C GLU A 223 2.67 11.58 22.42
N GLY A 224 1.55 10.89 22.29
CA GLY A 224 1.28 9.97 21.19
C GLY A 224 1.30 10.66 19.84
N ASP A 225 0.64 11.83 19.72
CA ASP A 225 0.63 12.62 18.48
C ASP A 225 2.05 13.07 18.09
N ALA A 226 2.85 13.55 19.04
CA ALA A 226 4.24 13.95 18.80
C ALA A 226 5.09 12.77 18.29
N LEU A 227 4.95 11.61 18.93
CA LEU A 227 5.64 10.39 18.51
C LEU A 227 5.22 9.96 17.10
N LEU A 228 3.94 9.96 16.78
CA LEU A 228 3.46 9.58 15.44
C LEU A 228 3.90 10.56 14.36
N HIS A 229 3.95 11.87 14.64
CA HIS A 229 4.52 12.83 13.71
C HIS A 229 6.00 12.54 13.41
N GLU A 230 6.80 12.23 14.44
CA GLU A 230 8.21 11.87 14.30
C GLU A 230 8.37 10.58 13.47
N LEU A 231 7.64 9.50 13.82
CA LEU A 231 7.74 8.21 13.13
C LEU A 231 7.27 8.28 11.68
N VAL A 232 6.18 9.00 11.39
CA VAL A 232 5.69 9.15 10.02
C VAL A 232 6.68 9.96 9.18
N ALA A 233 7.20 11.09 9.70
CA ALA A 233 8.19 11.88 9.01
C ALA A 233 9.47 11.09 8.71
N HIS A 234 9.94 10.29 9.68
CA HIS A 234 11.08 9.40 9.50
C HIS A 234 10.79 8.31 8.47
N ALA A 235 9.66 7.59 8.56
CA ALA A 235 9.34 6.50 7.65
C ALA A 235 9.12 6.98 6.21
N THR A 236 8.60 8.20 6.02
CA THR A 236 8.34 8.76 4.68
C THR A 236 9.52 9.53 4.09
N ASP A 237 10.69 9.48 4.72
CA ASP A 237 11.92 10.05 4.16
C ASP A 237 12.28 9.35 2.83
N SER A 238 12.65 10.14 1.83
CA SER A 238 12.95 9.68 0.48
C SER A 238 14.08 8.64 0.41
N ARG A 239 15.00 8.61 1.38
CA ARG A 239 16.09 7.61 1.44
C ARG A 239 15.58 6.16 1.56
N PHE A 240 14.34 5.95 2.00
CA PHE A 240 13.71 4.62 2.09
C PHE A 240 12.78 4.34 0.92
N SER A 241 12.64 5.26 -0.02
CA SER A 241 11.64 5.17 -1.08
C SER A 241 12.22 4.72 -2.41
N TYR A 242 11.39 4.04 -3.16
CA TYR A 242 11.55 3.73 -4.57
C TYR A 242 10.34 4.25 -5.33
N VAL A 243 10.55 4.95 -6.43
CA VAL A 243 9.47 5.43 -7.31
C VAL A 243 9.58 4.74 -8.66
N HIS A 244 8.55 3.98 -9.00
CA HIS A 244 8.49 3.21 -10.23
C HIS A 244 7.88 4.02 -11.37
N THR A 245 8.56 4.01 -12.50
CA THR A 245 8.03 4.49 -13.78
C THR A 245 7.59 3.28 -14.58
N TRP A 246 6.29 3.17 -14.75
CA TRP A 246 5.64 2.05 -15.40
C TRP A 246 5.98 1.93 -16.89
N GLN A 247 5.99 0.70 -17.36
CA GLN A 247 5.95 0.36 -18.79
C GLN A 247 4.72 -0.51 -19.06
N PRO A 248 4.26 -0.62 -20.31
CA PRO A 248 3.11 -1.47 -20.64
C PRO A 248 3.31 -2.92 -20.18
N ASN A 249 2.27 -3.48 -19.56
CA ASN A 249 2.25 -4.85 -19.04
C ASN A 249 3.28 -5.15 -17.94
N ASP A 250 3.81 -4.13 -17.29
CA ASP A 250 4.57 -4.33 -16.05
C ASP A 250 3.65 -4.84 -14.94
N MET A 251 4.20 -5.73 -14.12
CA MET A 251 3.61 -6.09 -12.84
C MET A 251 4.60 -5.83 -11.71
N VAL A 252 4.13 -5.32 -10.59
CA VAL A 252 4.92 -5.10 -9.37
C VAL A 252 4.22 -5.77 -8.20
N LEU A 253 4.93 -6.70 -7.57
CA LEU A 253 4.53 -7.33 -6.32
C LEU A 253 5.23 -6.64 -5.16
N TRP A 254 4.52 -6.31 -4.09
CA TRP A 254 5.13 -5.80 -2.85
C TRP A 254 4.71 -6.59 -1.62
N ASP A 255 5.59 -6.61 -0.63
CA ASP A 255 5.33 -7.14 0.69
C ASP A 255 4.69 -6.06 1.55
N ASN A 256 3.39 -6.17 1.77
CA ASN A 256 2.59 -5.17 2.48
C ASN A 256 2.92 -5.08 3.98
N LEU A 257 3.52 -6.12 4.56
CA LEU A 257 3.91 -6.16 5.98
C LEU A 257 5.25 -5.45 6.27
N ARG A 258 5.98 -5.06 5.21
CA ARG A 258 7.24 -4.32 5.34
C ARG A 258 7.33 -3.11 4.42
N SER A 259 6.24 -2.73 3.79
CA SER A 259 6.24 -1.56 2.92
C SER A 259 4.96 -0.74 3.04
N MET A 260 5.08 0.54 2.73
CA MET A 260 3.98 1.42 2.38
C MET A 260 4.09 1.79 0.90
N HIS A 261 2.98 2.14 0.28
CA HIS A 261 2.99 2.61 -1.09
C HIS A 261 2.07 3.82 -1.28
N ARG A 262 2.22 4.49 -2.42
CA ARG A 262 1.37 5.59 -2.87
C ARG A 262 1.18 5.55 -4.38
N ALA A 263 0.07 6.07 -4.88
CA ALA A 263 -0.20 6.33 -6.28
C ALA A 263 -0.42 7.83 -6.54
#